data_94683275c683fa1b925cdf8ad91fefb2
#
_entry.id   94683275c683fa1b925cdf8ad91fefb2
#
_cell.length_a   1.000
_cell.length_b   1.000
_cell.length_c   1.000
_cell.angle_alpha   90.00
_cell.angle_beta   90.00
_cell.angle_gamma   90.00
#
_symmetry.space_group_name_H-M   'P 1'
#
loop_
_entity.id
_entity.type
_entity.pdbx_description
1 polymer ?
#
loop_
_entity_poly.entity_id
_entity_poly.type
_entity_poly.pdbx_seq_one_letter_code
_entity_poly.pdbx_strand_id
1 'polypeptide(L)'
;ADAEDKKECVKLMTVHTAKGLEFPAVFVCCLNEGLFPSRKIRTREEMEEERRVAYVALTRAESLLYLSDAEGFDANCGGNLYTSRFLFDIDKDLLEASGAFSEGHLARSKSYIKKSELSMGIIPASEQRFLFRAGDKVRHPHFGAGVVLDFGGGAYTVEFESGKTRSVSAASDLLIP
;
A
#
# COMPACT_ATOMS: atom_id res chain seq x y z
N ALA A 1 -18.21 11.11 44.68
CA ALA A 1 -17.80 11.37 43.30
C ALA A 1 -16.29 11.31 43.31
N ASP A 2 -15.77 10.14 42.97
CA ASP A 2 -14.35 9.85 42.96
C ASP A 2 -13.70 10.68 41.84
N ALA A 3 -12.85 11.62 42.25
CA ALA A 3 -11.88 12.21 41.33
C ALA A 3 -10.88 11.08 41.00
N GLU A 4 -11.10 10.39 39.90
CA GLU A 4 -10.07 9.55 39.32
C GLU A 4 -8.81 10.39 39.14
N ASP A 5 -7.80 10.09 39.88
CA ASP A 5 -6.44 10.60 39.74
C ASP A 5 -6.09 10.46 38.22
N LYS A 6 -6.08 11.57 37.51
CA LYS A 6 -5.60 11.61 36.11
C LYS A 6 -4.10 11.39 36.15
N LYS A 7 -3.69 10.13 36.34
CA LYS A 7 -2.29 9.76 36.16
C LYS A 7 -1.91 10.11 34.75
N GLU A 8 -0.89 10.96 34.61
CA GLU A 8 -0.24 11.18 33.33
C GLU A 8 0.33 9.84 32.84
N CYS A 9 -0.28 9.25 31.84
CA CYS A 9 0.13 7.96 31.31
C CYS A 9 -0.09 7.91 29.80
N VAL A 10 0.75 7.16 29.13
CA VAL A 10 0.54 6.82 27.71
C VAL A 10 -0.61 5.82 27.62
N LYS A 11 -1.58 6.12 26.79
CA LYS A 11 -2.73 5.23 26.54
C LYS A 11 -2.47 4.40 25.29
N LEU A 12 -2.51 3.07 25.45
CA LEU A 12 -2.46 2.13 24.34
C LEU A 12 -3.87 1.61 24.06
N MET A 13 -4.29 1.74 22.79
CA MET A 13 -5.64 1.35 22.42
C MET A 13 -5.71 1.00 20.91
N THR A 14 -6.80 0.37 20.52
CA THR A 14 -7.11 0.18 19.11
C THR A 14 -7.78 1.43 18.54
N VAL A 15 -7.75 1.59 17.21
CA VAL A 15 -8.43 2.72 16.55
C VAL A 15 -9.94 2.71 16.87
N HIS A 16 -10.55 1.52 16.94
CA HIS A 16 -11.98 1.41 17.26
C HIS A 16 -12.32 1.93 18.65
N THR A 17 -11.45 1.67 19.64
CA THR A 17 -11.66 2.17 21.03
C THR A 17 -11.33 3.66 21.18
N ALA A 18 -10.58 4.24 20.24
CA ALA A 18 -10.25 5.65 20.23
C ALA A 18 -11.39 6.53 19.67
N LYS A 19 -12.43 5.93 19.10
CA LYS A 19 -13.57 6.70 18.54
C LYS A 19 -14.25 7.55 19.62
N GLY A 20 -14.36 8.86 19.35
CA GLY A 20 -14.94 9.83 20.26
C GLY A 20 -14.00 10.37 21.33
N LEU A 21 -12.75 9.88 21.38
CA LEU A 21 -11.70 10.43 22.24
C LEU A 21 -10.77 11.31 21.42
N GLU A 22 -10.13 12.28 22.09
CA GLU A 22 -9.12 13.15 21.48
C GLU A 22 -7.93 13.28 22.41
N PHE A 23 -6.74 13.47 21.82
CA PHE A 23 -5.49 13.50 22.58
C PHE A 23 -4.56 14.58 22.02
N PRO A 24 -3.81 15.30 22.87
CA PRO A 24 -2.84 16.29 22.40
C PRO A 24 -1.79 15.74 21.43
N ALA A 25 -1.38 14.49 21.62
CA ALA A 25 -0.45 13.80 20.73
C ALA A 25 -0.92 12.36 20.48
N VAL A 26 -0.89 11.93 19.21
CA VAL A 26 -1.29 10.59 18.78
C VAL A 26 -0.18 9.96 17.96
N PHE A 27 0.14 8.71 18.27
CA PHE A 27 1.04 7.88 17.50
C PHE A 27 0.23 6.76 16.84
N VAL A 28 0.11 6.79 15.52
CA VAL A 28 -0.49 5.71 14.74
C VAL A 28 0.62 4.83 14.20
N CYS A 29 0.76 3.65 14.79
CA CYS A 29 1.82 2.72 14.45
C CYS A 29 1.36 1.65 13.47
N CYS A 30 2.34 0.98 12.83
CA CYS A 30 2.10 -0.15 11.93
C CYS A 30 1.27 0.21 10.69
N LEU A 31 1.52 1.39 10.11
CA LEU A 31 0.92 1.79 8.84
C LEU A 31 1.56 1.03 7.68
N ASN A 32 1.31 -0.28 7.68
CA ASN A 32 1.82 -1.21 6.67
C ASN A 32 0.67 -1.96 6.00
N GLU A 33 0.78 -2.19 4.69
CA GLU A 33 -0.12 -3.07 3.95
C GLU A 33 -0.17 -4.46 4.59
N GLY A 34 -1.39 -4.96 4.81
CA GLY A 34 -1.61 -6.23 5.48
C GLY A 34 -1.74 -6.15 7.01
N LEU A 35 -1.38 -5.01 7.62
CA LEU A 35 -1.63 -4.69 9.03
C LEU A 35 -2.72 -3.61 9.13
N PHE A 36 -2.46 -2.44 8.54
CA PHE A 36 -3.41 -1.35 8.44
C PHE A 36 -3.20 -0.63 7.11
N PRO A 37 -4.01 -0.97 6.08
CA PRO A 37 -5.21 -1.82 6.05
C PRO A 37 -4.93 -3.30 6.32
N SER A 38 -5.94 -3.97 6.86
CA SER A 38 -5.86 -5.39 7.20
C SER A 38 -5.76 -6.27 5.96
N ARG A 39 -4.93 -7.33 6.04
CA ARG A 39 -4.84 -8.37 4.99
C ARG A 39 -6.14 -9.18 4.79
N LYS A 40 -7.12 -9.02 5.67
CA LYS A 40 -8.42 -9.71 5.55
C LYS A 40 -9.36 -9.05 4.55
N ILE A 41 -9.09 -7.80 4.18
CA ILE A 41 -9.89 -7.02 3.23
C ILE A 41 -9.77 -7.62 1.84
N ARG A 42 -10.91 -7.81 1.17
CA ARG A 42 -11.02 -8.43 -0.15
C ARG A 42 -11.84 -7.63 -1.13
N THR A 43 -12.67 -6.71 -0.66
CA THR A 43 -13.57 -5.94 -1.51
C THR A 43 -13.28 -4.44 -1.43
N ARG A 44 -13.81 -3.72 -2.42
CA ARG A 44 -13.72 -2.26 -2.46
C ARG A 44 -14.43 -1.64 -1.25
N GLU A 45 -15.61 -2.14 -0.94
CA GLU A 45 -16.44 -1.65 0.15
C GLU A 45 -15.73 -1.80 1.50
N GLU A 46 -15.12 -2.95 1.74
CA GLU A 46 -14.31 -3.19 2.94
C GLU A 46 -13.10 -2.25 3.00
N MET A 47 -12.45 -1.95 1.88
CA MET A 47 -11.33 -1.02 1.84
C MET A 47 -11.77 0.41 2.14
N GLU A 48 -12.93 0.83 1.66
CA GLU A 48 -13.47 2.15 1.97
C GLU A 48 -13.87 2.28 3.46
N GLU A 49 -14.34 1.20 4.07
CA GLU A 49 -14.58 1.20 5.50
C GLU A 49 -13.28 1.30 6.31
N GLU A 50 -12.25 0.56 5.91
CA GLU A 50 -10.92 0.65 6.54
C GLU A 50 -10.30 2.05 6.38
N ARG A 51 -10.57 2.72 5.26
CA ARG A 51 -10.17 4.11 5.03
C ARG A 51 -10.87 5.06 6.00
N ARG A 52 -12.15 4.83 6.31
CA ARG A 52 -12.87 5.60 7.32
C ARG A 52 -12.28 5.37 8.72
N VAL A 53 -11.89 4.14 9.02
CA VAL A 53 -11.19 3.82 10.27
C VAL A 53 -9.84 4.55 10.34
N ALA A 54 -9.08 4.59 9.24
CA ALA A 54 -7.85 5.37 9.16
C ALA A 54 -8.10 6.86 9.39
N TYR A 55 -9.11 7.43 8.75
CA TYR A 55 -9.50 8.82 8.98
C TYR A 55 -9.82 9.09 10.46
N VAL A 56 -10.57 8.19 11.11
CA VAL A 56 -10.85 8.30 12.55
C VAL A 56 -9.56 8.31 13.36
N ALA A 57 -8.59 7.42 13.05
CA ALA A 57 -7.32 7.38 13.76
C ALA A 57 -6.55 8.70 13.66
N LEU A 58 -6.44 9.24 12.45
CA LEU A 58 -5.71 10.49 12.18
C LEU A 58 -6.35 11.69 12.89
N THR A 59 -7.68 11.74 12.91
CA THR A 59 -8.44 12.83 13.51
C THR A 59 -8.53 12.77 15.03
N ARG A 60 -7.89 11.82 15.69
CA ARG A 60 -7.82 11.79 17.18
C ARG A 60 -6.75 12.72 17.73
N ALA A 61 -5.84 13.22 16.89
CA ALA A 61 -4.80 14.15 17.31
C ALA A 61 -5.33 15.60 17.34
N GLU A 62 -5.18 16.24 18.48
CA GLU A 62 -5.49 17.68 18.63
C GLU A 62 -4.37 18.57 18.09
N SER A 63 -3.11 18.18 18.31
CA SER A 63 -1.94 19.02 18.01
C SER A 63 -0.82 18.29 17.29
N LEU A 64 -0.48 17.07 17.69
CA LEU A 64 0.65 16.33 17.18
C LEU A 64 0.20 14.95 16.70
N LEU A 65 0.51 14.64 15.46
CA LEU A 65 0.24 13.34 14.85
C LEU A 65 1.54 12.72 14.34
N TYR A 66 1.87 11.54 14.85
CA TYR A 66 3.00 10.74 14.41
C TYR A 66 2.51 9.49 13.71
N LEU A 67 2.98 9.27 12.51
CA LEU A 67 2.64 8.12 11.66
C LEU A 67 3.90 7.29 11.45
N SER A 68 3.82 5.99 11.70
CA SER A 68 4.98 5.13 11.48
C SER A 68 4.65 3.87 10.71
N ASP A 69 5.55 3.51 9.82
CA ASP A 69 5.59 2.23 9.12
C ASP A 69 6.93 1.53 9.37
N ALA A 70 7.08 0.33 8.86
CA ALA A 70 8.31 -0.44 8.93
C ALA A 70 8.66 -1.04 7.57
N GLU A 71 9.96 -1.12 7.27
CA GLU A 71 10.50 -1.88 6.15
C GLU A 71 11.10 -3.19 6.66
N GLY A 72 11.06 -4.23 5.86
CA GLY A 72 11.70 -5.51 6.16
C GLY A 72 10.76 -6.69 6.01
N PHE A 73 11.19 -7.81 6.54
CA PHE A 73 10.44 -9.07 6.55
C PHE A 73 9.84 -9.32 7.94
N ASP A 74 8.55 -9.60 7.99
CA ASP A 74 7.87 -10.02 9.20
C ASP A 74 7.23 -11.40 8.99
N ALA A 75 7.71 -12.39 9.76
CA ALA A 75 7.22 -13.76 9.70
C ALA A 75 5.74 -13.87 10.13
N ASN A 76 5.28 -13.02 11.06
CA ASN A 76 3.89 -13.01 11.52
C ASN A 76 2.96 -12.45 10.44
N CYS A 77 3.44 -11.51 9.64
CA CYS A 77 2.73 -10.98 8.48
C CYS A 77 2.86 -11.89 7.25
N GLY A 78 3.77 -12.85 7.29
CA GLY A 78 4.00 -13.83 6.22
C GLY A 78 4.75 -13.27 5.02
N GLY A 79 5.51 -12.17 5.18
CA GLY A 79 6.24 -11.59 4.06
C GLY A 79 6.89 -10.25 4.34
N ASN A 80 7.24 -9.58 3.26
CA ASN A 80 7.77 -8.23 3.33
C ASN A 80 6.69 -7.23 3.75
N LEU A 81 7.09 -6.29 4.59
CA LEU A 81 6.27 -5.15 4.95
C LEU A 81 6.34 -4.09 3.84
N TYR A 82 5.19 -3.52 3.50
CA TYR A 82 5.05 -2.44 2.53
C TYR A 82 4.34 -1.28 3.21
N THR A 83 4.73 -0.06 2.89
CA THR A 83 4.08 1.16 3.39
C THR A 83 2.58 1.14 3.07
N SER A 84 1.77 1.48 4.05
CA SER A 84 0.31 1.56 3.92
C SER A 84 -0.11 2.55 2.83
N ARG A 85 -1.14 2.19 2.05
CA ARG A 85 -1.78 3.10 1.09
C ARG A 85 -2.30 4.37 1.74
N PHE A 86 -2.71 4.31 3.00
CA PHE A 86 -3.22 5.48 3.72
C PHE A 86 -2.17 6.56 3.92
N LEU A 87 -0.87 6.21 3.97
CA LEU A 87 0.21 7.20 3.95
C LEU A 87 0.38 7.85 2.57
N PHE A 88 0.12 7.11 1.49
CA PHE A 88 0.17 7.68 0.15
C PHE A 88 -1.06 8.53 -0.20
N ASP A 89 -2.16 8.41 0.54
CA ASP A 89 -3.35 9.24 0.38
C ASP A 89 -3.18 10.64 1.00
N ILE A 90 -2.16 10.83 1.86
CA ILE A 90 -1.85 12.12 2.47
C ILE A 90 -0.95 12.92 1.51
N ASP A 91 -1.28 14.20 1.33
CA ASP A 91 -0.44 15.09 0.55
C ASP A 91 0.96 15.20 1.19
N LYS A 92 1.98 15.03 0.38
CA LYS A 92 3.38 15.06 0.83
C LYS A 92 3.78 16.37 1.48
N ASP A 93 3.17 17.47 1.05
CA ASP A 93 3.44 18.79 1.60
C ASP A 93 2.91 18.96 3.03
N LEU A 94 2.07 18.04 3.48
CA LEU A 94 1.53 17.97 4.84
C LEU A 94 2.33 17.03 5.74
N LEU A 95 3.34 16.33 5.22
CA LEU A 95 4.13 15.35 5.95
C LEU A 95 5.55 15.83 6.15
N GLU A 96 5.97 15.89 7.40
CA GLU A 96 7.38 15.99 7.75
C GLU A 96 7.95 14.59 7.95
N ALA A 97 8.77 14.14 6.99
CA ALA A 97 9.33 12.81 7.00
C ALA A 97 10.65 12.77 7.79
N SER A 98 10.76 11.83 8.72
CA SER A 98 11.98 11.55 9.46
C SER A 98 12.33 10.06 9.36
N GLY A 99 13.63 9.73 9.45
CA GLY A 99 14.11 8.35 9.37
C GLY A 99 14.69 7.99 7.99
N ALA A 100 15.07 6.73 7.83
CA ALA A 100 15.68 6.22 6.61
C ALA A 100 14.59 5.72 5.65
N PHE A 101 14.12 6.58 4.77
CA PHE A 101 13.21 6.17 3.70
C PHE A 101 14.01 5.66 2.50
N SER A 102 13.83 4.38 2.18
CA SER A 102 14.36 3.81 0.95
C SER A 102 13.41 4.13 -0.21
N GLU A 103 13.89 4.88 -1.22
CA GLU A 103 13.10 5.12 -2.45
C GLU A 103 12.65 3.81 -3.10
N GLY A 104 13.51 2.80 -3.07
CA GLY A 104 13.18 1.47 -3.56
C GLY A 104 12.05 0.81 -2.77
N HIS A 105 11.97 1.03 -1.45
CA HIS A 105 10.87 0.53 -0.62
C HIS A 105 9.53 1.17 -0.99
N LEU A 106 9.51 2.50 -1.13
CA LEU A 106 8.29 3.22 -1.51
C LEU A 106 7.80 2.81 -2.91
N ALA A 107 8.72 2.60 -3.86
CA ALA A 107 8.36 2.12 -5.19
C ALA A 107 7.75 0.71 -5.15
N ARG A 108 8.35 -0.22 -4.37
CA ARG A 108 7.81 -1.57 -4.14
C ARG A 108 6.43 -1.52 -3.48
N SER A 109 6.25 -0.65 -2.48
CA SER A 109 4.96 -0.47 -1.79
C SER A 109 3.86 -0.02 -2.74
N LYS A 110 4.12 0.96 -3.59
CA LYS A 110 3.16 1.42 -4.62
C LYS A 110 2.81 0.32 -5.61
N SER A 111 3.80 -0.47 -6.03
CA SER A 111 3.59 -1.60 -6.94
C SER A 111 2.69 -2.67 -6.29
N TYR A 112 2.97 -2.99 -5.02
CA TYR A 112 2.15 -3.93 -4.24
C TYR A 112 0.71 -3.46 -4.08
N ILE A 113 0.50 -2.18 -3.72
CA ILE A 113 -0.83 -1.57 -3.58
C ILE A 113 -1.61 -1.68 -4.89
N LYS A 114 -1.01 -1.27 -6.01
CA LYS A 114 -1.63 -1.34 -7.33
C LYS A 114 -2.09 -2.76 -7.69
N LYS A 115 -1.24 -3.75 -7.42
CA LYS A 115 -1.58 -5.16 -7.63
C LYS A 115 -2.74 -5.62 -6.73
N SER A 116 -2.73 -5.21 -5.47
CA SER A 116 -3.80 -5.50 -4.52
C SER A 116 -5.14 -4.89 -4.97
N GLU A 117 -5.13 -3.65 -5.43
CA GLU A 117 -6.32 -2.95 -5.94
C GLU A 117 -6.91 -3.61 -7.19
N LEU A 118 -6.03 -4.06 -8.09
CA LEU A 118 -6.45 -4.87 -9.24
C LEU A 118 -7.17 -6.15 -8.81
N SER A 119 -6.60 -6.86 -7.82
CA SER A 119 -7.19 -8.11 -7.32
C SER A 119 -8.52 -7.93 -6.61
N MET A 120 -8.74 -6.76 -6.00
CA MET A 120 -10.00 -6.38 -5.34
C MET A 120 -11.04 -5.77 -6.29
N GLY A 121 -10.70 -5.56 -7.58
CA GLY A 121 -11.57 -4.88 -8.53
C GLY A 121 -11.78 -3.39 -8.22
N ILE A 122 -10.91 -2.79 -7.39
CA ILE A 122 -10.95 -1.35 -7.05
C ILE A 122 -10.60 -0.53 -8.29
N ILE A 123 -9.61 -1.00 -9.05
CA ILE A 123 -9.29 -0.44 -10.37
C ILE A 123 -10.13 -1.19 -11.41
N PRO A 124 -11.02 -0.52 -12.15
CA PRO A 124 -11.79 -1.15 -13.22
C PRO A 124 -10.87 -1.78 -14.25
N ALA A 125 -11.31 -2.90 -14.83
CA ALA A 125 -10.55 -3.54 -15.91
C ALA A 125 -10.28 -2.61 -17.11
N SER A 126 -11.11 -1.55 -17.28
CA SER A 126 -10.90 -0.48 -18.26
C SER A 126 -9.74 0.46 -17.92
N GLU A 127 -9.43 0.61 -16.62
CA GLU A 127 -8.27 1.37 -16.13
C GLU A 127 -7.03 0.49 -15.95
N GLN A 128 -7.18 -0.83 -16.05
CA GLN A 128 -6.07 -1.76 -16.25
C GLN A 128 -5.32 -1.50 -17.57
N ARG A 129 -5.82 -0.54 -18.35
CA ARG A 129 -5.22 -0.11 -19.58
C ARG A 129 -3.83 0.45 -19.33
N PHE A 130 -2.85 -0.46 -19.61
CA PHE A 130 -1.58 -0.04 -20.16
C PHE A 130 -0.54 0.49 -19.15
N LEU A 131 0.00 -0.39 -18.35
CA LEU A 131 1.38 -0.21 -17.91
C LEU A 131 2.30 -0.15 -19.15
N PHE A 132 1.98 -0.98 -20.17
CA PHE A 132 2.75 -1.06 -21.41
C PHE A 132 1.83 -1.08 -22.62
N ARG A 133 2.29 -0.44 -23.70
CA ARG A 133 1.66 -0.45 -25.03
C ARG A 133 2.47 -1.35 -25.96
N ALA A 134 1.86 -1.76 -27.05
CA ALA A 134 2.61 -2.41 -28.12
C ALA A 134 3.78 -1.50 -28.58
N GLY A 135 4.96 -2.07 -28.63
CA GLY A 135 6.21 -1.35 -28.90
C GLY A 135 7.02 -0.93 -27.67
N ASP A 136 6.45 -0.97 -26.47
CA ASP A 136 7.18 -0.61 -25.26
C ASP A 136 8.25 -1.65 -24.94
N LYS A 137 9.43 -1.16 -24.56
CA LYS A 137 10.53 -2.01 -24.08
C LYS A 137 10.29 -2.35 -22.62
N VAL A 138 10.43 -3.62 -22.30
CA VAL A 138 10.20 -4.13 -20.95
C VAL A 138 11.30 -5.11 -20.56
N ARG A 139 11.49 -5.32 -19.27
CA ARG A 139 12.43 -6.30 -18.74
C ARG A 139 11.74 -7.25 -17.78
N HIS A 140 11.98 -8.54 -17.99
CA HIS A 140 11.45 -9.60 -17.12
C HIS A 140 12.61 -10.26 -16.35
N PRO A 141 12.51 -10.51 -15.04
CA PRO A 141 13.60 -11.05 -14.24
C PRO A 141 14.16 -12.37 -14.76
N HIS A 142 13.30 -13.23 -15.31
CA HIS A 142 13.70 -14.57 -15.79
C HIS A 142 13.92 -14.66 -17.31
N PHE A 143 13.31 -13.75 -18.09
CA PHE A 143 13.32 -13.82 -19.57
C PHE A 143 14.16 -12.73 -20.23
N GLY A 144 14.67 -11.79 -19.44
CA GLY A 144 15.48 -10.68 -19.93
C GLY A 144 14.68 -9.55 -20.58
N ALA A 145 15.33 -8.79 -21.45
CA ALA A 145 14.70 -7.68 -22.15
C ALA A 145 13.77 -8.19 -23.27
N GLY A 146 12.72 -7.43 -23.55
CA GLY A 146 11.74 -7.75 -24.57
C GLY A 146 10.94 -6.53 -25.00
N VAL A 147 10.06 -6.74 -25.98
CA VAL A 147 9.14 -5.73 -26.50
C VAL A 147 7.71 -6.24 -26.37
N VAL A 148 6.83 -5.42 -25.88
CA VAL A 148 5.40 -5.74 -25.82
C VAL A 148 4.81 -5.72 -27.23
N LEU A 149 4.21 -6.82 -27.63
CA LEU A 149 3.54 -6.94 -28.93
C LEU A 149 2.06 -6.60 -28.85
N ASP A 150 1.40 -7.10 -27.78
CA ASP A 150 -0.05 -6.95 -27.63
C ASP A 150 -0.46 -7.13 -26.17
N PHE A 151 -1.69 -6.72 -25.86
CA PHE A 151 -2.34 -6.94 -24.57
C PHE A 151 -3.74 -7.50 -24.78
N GLY A 152 -4.00 -8.67 -24.23
CA GLY A 152 -5.31 -9.30 -24.28
C GLY A 152 -5.51 -10.33 -23.17
N GLY A 153 -6.76 -10.50 -22.73
CA GLY A 153 -7.07 -11.50 -21.70
C GLY A 153 -6.38 -11.30 -20.35
N GLY A 154 -5.97 -10.06 -20.00
CA GLY A 154 -5.26 -9.78 -18.74
C GLY A 154 -3.76 -10.11 -18.76
N ALA A 155 -3.19 -10.35 -19.95
CA ALA A 155 -1.77 -10.62 -20.13
C ALA A 155 -1.17 -9.84 -21.28
N TYR A 156 0.12 -9.52 -21.15
CA TYR A 156 0.94 -8.97 -22.23
C TYR A 156 1.56 -10.09 -23.05
N THR A 157 1.50 -9.99 -24.34
CA THR A 157 2.30 -10.79 -25.25
C THR A 157 3.61 -10.06 -25.47
N VAL A 158 4.72 -10.64 -25.02
CA VAL A 158 6.05 -10.03 -25.06
C VAL A 158 6.99 -10.90 -25.88
N GLU A 159 7.66 -10.28 -26.86
CA GLU A 159 8.78 -10.90 -27.58
C GLU A 159 10.08 -10.52 -26.87
N PHE A 160 10.78 -11.53 -26.38
CA PHE A 160 12.05 -11.35 -25.69
C PHE A 160 13.25 -11.46 -26.64
N GLU A 161 14.37 -10.84 -26.28
CA GLU A 161 15.63 -10.88 -27.08
C GLU A 161 16.10 -12.31 -27.38
N SER A 162 15.65 -13.28 -26.59
CA SER A 162 15.88 -14.71 -26.89
C SER A 162 15.12 -15.23 -28.13
N GLY A 163 14.35 -14.38 -28.83
CA GLY A 163 13.52 -14.75 -29.97
C GLY A 163 12.25 -15.53 -29.59
N LYS A 164 11.89 -15.59 -28.32
CA LYS A 164 10.70 -16.30 -27.83
C LYS A 164 9.61 -15.31 -27.44
N THR A 165 8.41 -15.52 -27.95
CA THR A 165 7.22 -14.82 -27.52
C THR A 165 6.58 -15.54 -26.35
N ARG A 166 6.19 -14.80 -25.30
CA ARG A 166 5.52 -15.34 -24.10
C ARG A 166 4.39 -14.45 -23.67
N SER A 167 3.38 -15.07 -23.11
CA SER A 167 2.31 -14.37 -22.40
C SER A 167 2.74 -14.14 -20.95
N VAL A 168 2.75 -12.88 -20.52
CA VAL A 168 3.12 -12.45 -19.16
C VAL A 168 1.90 -11.77 -18.54
N SER A 169 1.42 -12.33 -17.43
CA SER A 169 0.25 -11.76 -16.75
C SER A 169 0.49 -10.30 -16.38
N ALA A 170 -0.49 -9.44 -16.66
CA ALA A 170 -0.46 -8.03 -16.26
C ALA A 170 -0.46 -7.86 -14.72
N ALA A 171 -0.90 -8.88 -13.99
CA ALA A 171 -0.87 -8.92 -12.52
C ALA A 171 0.49 -9.36 -11.96
N SER A 172 1.47 -9.73 -12.81
CA SER A 172 2.80 -10.11 -12.34
C SER A 172 3.71 -8.88 -12.26
N ASP A 173 4.48 -8.76 -11.17
CA ASP A 173 5.49 -7.71 -10.97
C ASP A 173 6.75 -7.93 -11.83
N LEU A 174 6.61 -8.72 -12.88
CA LEU A 174 7.72 -9.27 -13.63
C LEU A 174 8.10 -8.44 -14.86
N LEU A 175 7.31 -7.41 -15.19
CA LEU A 175 7.66 -6.47 -16.25
C LEU A 175 7.95 -5.11 -15.63
N ILE A 176 9.12 -4.58 -15.94
CA ILE A 176 9.57 -3.23 -15.62
C ILE A 176 9.93 -2.50 -16.91
N PRO A 177 9.75 -1.16 -16.94
CA PRO A 177 10.15 -0.35 -18.09
C PRO A 177 11.63 -0.47 -18.41
#